data_10db4c397605b5554a2d41d5a7bdad4a
#
_entry.id   10db4c397605b5554a2d41d5a7bdad4a
#
_cell.length_a   1.000
_cell.length_b   1.000
_cell.length_c   1.000
_cell.angle_alpha   90.00
_cell.angle_beta   90.00
_cell.angle_gamma   90.00
#
_symmetry.space_group_name_H-M   'P 1'
#
loop_
_entity.id
_entity.type
_entity.pdbx_description
1 polymer ?
#
loop_
_entity_poly.entity_id
_entity_poly.type
_entity_poly.pdbx_seq_one_letter_code
_entity_poly.pdbx_strand_id
1 'polypeptide(L)'
;MRKTLAIAALAGSMAVTGLAMSTPAQASTGTSWGKVFSSDHKAYTFGKTWKSGGKVFTKWYGVDKRGGKKGWVWFEVYQNGHWTRFNKAWDGKAVGTWSGRGIKKVYTFTCWAGKFDNCGRKHRIS
;
A
#
# COMPACT_ATOMS: atom_id res chain seq x y z
N MET A 1 17.49 -13.45 6.87
CA MET A 1 18.39 -13.04 6.76
C MET A 1 19.04 -12.45 6.17
N ARG A 2 18.24 -12.86 6.61
CA ARG A 2 19.00 -12.35 6.47
C ARG A 2 19.25 -11.58 6.16
N LYS A 3 18.83 -11.82 6.60
CA LYS A 3 19.29 -11.10 6.52
C LYS A 3 19.41 -10.20 6.28
N THR A 4 18.75 -10.69 6.54
CA THR A 4 19.09 -9.82 6.56
C THR A 4 19.07 -9.02 6.15
N LEU A 5 18.38 -9.17 6.49
CA LEU A 5 18.63 -8.22 6.30
C LEU A 5 18.65 -7.64 6.12
N ALA A 6 17.87 -7.95 6.45
CA ALA A 6 18.10 -7.13 6.46
C ALA A 6 18.07 -6.44 6.07
N ILE A 7 17.67 -6.52 5.98
CA ILE A 7 17.96 -5.65 5.73
C ILE A 7 17.97 -5.11 5.56
N ALA A 8 17.20 -5.46 5.87
CA ALA A 8 17.51 -4.72 5.87
C ALA A 8 17.51 -4.16 5.44
N ALA A 9 16.88 -4.50 5.54
CA ALA A 9 17.21 -3.75 5.36
C ALA A 9 17.14 -3.25 4.79
N LEU A 10 16.48 -3.44 4.67
CA LEU A 10 16.84 -2.73 4.26
C LEU A 10 16.89 -2.31 4.06
N ALA A 11 16.20 -2.73 4.26
CA ALA A 11 16.70 -2.18 4.18
C ALA A 11 16.74 -1.63 3.84
N GLY A 12 16.00 -2.09 3.77
CA GLY A 12 16.32 -1.42 3.80
C GLY A 12 16.45 -1.06 3.17
N SER A 13 15.86 -1.02 3.25
CA SER A 13 16.40 -0.49 2.93
C SER A 13 16.55 -0.24 2.28
N MET A 14 15.94 -0.43 2.46
CA MET A 14 16.46 -0.10 2.11
C MET A 14 16.86 0.22 1.82
N ALA A 15 16.27 -0.23 2.10
CA ALA A 15 16.89 0.07 2.03
C ALA A 15 17.29 0.28 1.47
N VAL A 16 16.91 0.27 1.45
CA VAL A 16 17.55 0.56 1.19
C VAL A 16 18.00 0.76 0.76
N THR A 17 17.87 0.64 0.79
CA THR A 17 18.47 0.79 0.59
C THR A 17 18.75 0.74 0.15
N GLY A 18 18.62 0.51 0.16
CA GLY A 18 18.95 0.53 0.09
C GLY A 18 19.11 0.20 -0.41
N LEU A 19 18.81 0.07 -0.19
CA LEU A 19 19.14 -0.09 -0.42
C LEU A 19 19.60 -0.48 -0.78
N ALA A 20 19.25 -0.94 -0.47
CA ALA A 20 19.70 -1.21 -0.58
C ALA A 20 19.88 -1.66 -0.87
N MET A 21 19.75 -2.17 -1.18
CA MET A 21 20.02 -2.55 -1.28
C MET A 21 20.17 -3.22 -1.60
N SER A 22 19.93 -3.62 -1.56
CA SER A 22 20.07 -4.25 -1.72
C SER A 22 19.78 -4.83 -2.08
N THR A 23 19.48 -5.24 -2.36
CA THR A 23 19.20 -5.75 -2.56
C THR A 23 18.86 -6.09 -3.09
N PRO A 24 18.74 -6.16 -2.83
CA PRO A 24 18.26 -6.48 -3.36
C PRO A 24 17.64 -6.72 -4.20
N ALA A 25 17.43 -6.72 -4.30
CA ALA A 25 16.95 -7.10 -5.62
C ALA A 25 15.55 -7.65 -5.62
N GLN A 26 15.16 -8.32 -4.61
CA GLN A 26 13.84 -8.90 -4.57
C GLN A 26 12.76 -7.87 -4.39
N ALA A 27 13.06 -6.78 -3.79
CA ALA A 27 12.09 -5.70 -3.72
C ALA A 27 11.75 -5.18 -5.11
N SER A 28 12.61 -5.40 -6.09
CA SER A 28 12.36 -4.96 -7.44
C SER A 28 11.28 -5.76 -8.16
N THR A 29 10.86 -6.90 -7.60
CA THR A 29 9.83 -7.71 -8.22
C THR A 29 8.42 -7.25 -7.87
N GLY A 30 8.28 -6.20 -7.09
CA GLY A 30 6.98 -5.72 -6.69
C GLY A 30 6.24 -5.03 -7.82
N THR A 31 4.94 -4.82 -7.57
CA THR A 31 4.03 -4.15 -8.48
C THR A 31 3.80 -2.73 -8.01
N SER A 32 4.11 -1.76 -8.86
CA SER A 32 3.72 -0.38 -8.63
C SER A 32 2.29 -0.18 -9.12
N TRP A 33 1.50 0.54 -8.36
CA TRP A 33 0.10 0.74 -8.67
C TRP A 33 -0.32 2.19 -8.40
N GLY A 34 -1.42 2.58 -9.02
CA GLY A 34 -2.00 3.91 -8.92
C GLY A 34 -1.81 4.70 -10.19
N LYS A 35 -2.35 5.87 -10.28
CA LYS A 35 -3.16 6.47 -9.22
C LYS A 35 -4.54 5.82 -9.14
N VAL A 36 -5.02 5.63 -7.91
CA VAL A 36 -6.34 5.09 -7.62
C VAL A 36 -7.18 6.23 -7.07
N PHE A 37 -8.12 6.72 -7.85
CA PHE A 37 -8.89 7.93 -7.52
C PHE A 37 -10.19 7.60 -6.78
N SER A 38 -10.60 8.52 -5.91
CA SER A 38 -11.99 8.56 -5.46
C SER A 38 -12.89 8.86 -6.67
N SER A 39 -14.19 8.59 -6.54
CA SER A 39 -15.11 8.76 -7.68
C SER A 39 -15.18 10.20 -8.17
N ASP A 40 -14.96 11.16 -7.28
CA ASP A 40 -14.97 12.58 -7.61
C ASP A 40 -13.56 13.12 -7.94
N HIS A 41 -12.55 12.27 -7.95
CA HIS A 41 -11.16 12.61 -8.25
C HIS A 41 -10.54 13.65 -7.31
N LYS A 42 -11.08 13.81 -6.11
CA LYS A 42 -10.55 14.77 -5.13
C LYS A 42 -9.46 14.16 -4.27
N ALA A 43 -9.37 12.86 -4.24
CA ALA A 43 -8.32 12.14 -3.53
C ALA A 43 -7.81 11.00 -4.40
N TYR A 44 -6.56 10.66 -4.22
CA TYR A 44 -6.00 9.48 -4.88
C TYR A 44 -4.92 8.86 -4.02
N THR A 45 -4.66 7.58 -4.29
CA THR A 45 -3.58 6.83 -3.67
C THR A 45 -2.74 6.15 -4.74
N PHE A 46 -1.52 5.86 -4.39
CA PHE A 46 -0.62 5.07 -5.23
C PHE A 46 0.41 4.40 -4.33
N GLY A 47 1.12 3.43 -4.86
CA GLY A 47 2.10 2.77 -4.04
C GLY A 47 2.77 1.60 -4.74
N LYS A 48 3.32 0.72 -3.92
CA LYS A 48 4.00 -0.47 -4.38
C LYS A 48 3.69 -1.63 -3.44
N THR A 49 3.47 -2.80 -4.02
CA THR A 49 3.23 -4.04 -3.28
C THR A 49 4.24 -5.08 -3.74
N TRP A 50 4.86 -5.76 -2.80
CA TRP A 50 5.85 -6.79 -3.11
C TRP A 50 5.76 -7.92 -2.11
N LYS A 51 6.37 -9.04 -2.46
CA LYS A 51 6.43 -10.24 -1.61
C LYS A 51 7.87 -10.50 -1.20
N SER A 52 8.05 -10.87 0.05
CA SER A 52 9.37 -11.24 0.57
C SER A 52 9.20 -12.09 1.81
N GLY A 53 9.89 -13.23 1.85
CA GLY A 53 9.89 -14.09 3.02
C GLY A 53 8.51 -14.62 3.43
N GLY A 54 7.63 -14.85 2.48
CA GLY A 54 6.28 -15.33 2.75
C GLY A 54 5.32 -14.24 3.20
N LYS A 55 5.75 -12.99 3.17
CA LYS A 55 4.90 -11.84 3.50
C LYS A 55 4.62 -11.00 2.28
N VAL A 56 3.46 -10.38 2.27
CA VAL A 56 3.12 -9.32 1.33
C VAL A 56 3.32 -7.99 2.05
N PHE A 57 4.03 -7.08 1.40
CA PHE A 57 4.29 -5.74 1.92
C PHE A 57 3.65 -4.73 0.98
N THR A 58 3.08 -3.69 1.56
CA THR A 58 2.54 -2.58 0.77
C THR A 58 3.01 -1.27 1.38
N LYS A 59 3.50 -0.38 0.53
CA LYS A 59 3.75 1.01 0.88
C LYS A 59 2.82 1.86 0.02
N TRP A 60 2.03 2.70 0.66
CA TRP A 60 1.06 3.52 -0.05
C TRP A 60 1.24 4.99 0.28
N TYR A 61 0.82 5.82 -0.64
CA TYR A 61 0.82 7.28 -0.50
C TYR A 61 -0.59 7.76 -0.78
N GLY A 62 -1.05 8.72 0.03
CA GLY A 62 -2.34 9.34 -0.18
C GLY A 62 -2.16 10.84 -0.41
N VAL A 63 -2.95 11.38 -1.33
CA VAL A 63 -2.97 12.81 -1.64
C VAL A 63 -4.41 13.23 -1.80
N ASP A 64 -4.81 14.29 -1.10
CA ASP A 64 -6.07 14.93 -1.40
C ASP A 64 -5.81 16.35 -1.92
N LYS A 65 -6.71 16.80 -2.76
CA LYS A 65 -6.58 18.10 -3.45
C LYS A 65 -7.27 19.22 -2.74
N ARG A 66 -8.03 18.92 -1.68
CA ARG A 66 -8.79 19.93 -0.95
C ARG A 66 -8.59 19.74 0.53
N GLY A 67 -8.35 20.84 1.23
CA GLY A 67 -8.28 20.82 2.67
C GLY A 67 -9.63 20.65 3.34
N GLY A 68 -9.63 20.35 4.62
CA GLY A 68 -10.81 20.32 5.45
C GLY A 68 -11.58 19.02 5.42
N LYS A 69 -11.27 18.09 4.53
CA LYS A 69 -11.89 16.77 4.48
C LYS A 69 -10.82 15.72 4.31
N LYS A 70 -11.14 14.51 4.72
CA LYS A 70 -10.16 13.41 4.71
C LYS A 70 -10.35 12.53 3.50
N GLY A 71 -9.22 12.00 3.00
CA GLY A 71 -9.21 10.87 2.11
C GLY A 71 -9.15 9.59 2.91
N TRP A 72 -9.60 8.51 2.30
CA TRP A 72 -9.61 7.19 2.91
C TRP A 72 -9.08 6.19 1.90
N VAL A 73 -8.09 5.42 2.31
CA VAL A 73 -7.62 4.30 1.50
C VAL A 73 -8.12 3.01 2.14
N TRP A 74 -8.71 2.16 1.33
CA TRP A 74 -9.20 0.85 1.77
C TRP A 74 -8.36 -0.24 1.13
N PHE A 75 -8.11 -1.28 1.91
CA PHE A 75 -7.48 -2.50 1.43
C PHE A 75 -8.38 -3.67 1.76
N GLU A 76 -8.60 -4.53 0.75
CA GLU A 76 -9.31 -5.78 0.93
C GLU A 76 -8.30 -6.89 0.65
N VAL A 77 -8.08 -7.75 1.61
CA VAL A 77 -7.07 -8.80 1.50
C VAL A 77 -7.71 -10.17 1.68
N TYR A 78 -7.34 -11.09 0.82
CA TYR A 78 -7.68 -12.49 0.98
C TYR A 78 -6.53 -13.17 1.70
N GLN A 79 -6.75 -13.51 2.96
CA GLN A 79 -5.70 -13.97 3.86
C GLN A 79 -6.18 -15.21 4.62
N ASN A 80 -5.40 -16.29 4.54
CA ASN A 80 -5.70 -17.52 5.27
C ASN A 80 -7.13 -18.02 5.03
N GLY A 81 -7.61 -17.90 3.80
CA GLY A 81 -8.95 -18.37 3.45
C GLY A 81 -10.09 -17.41 3.76
N HIS A 82 -9.79 -16.21 4.23
CA HIS A 82 -10.81 -15.23 4.60
C HIS A 82 -10.53 -13.88 3.96
N TRP A 83 -11.60 -13.17 3.63
CA TRP A 83 -11.52 -11.78 3.23
C TRP A 83 -11.56 -10.89 4.46
N THR A 84 -10.62 -9.97 4.55
CA THR A 84 -10.62 -8.93 5.57
C THR A 84 -10.48 -7.58 4.89
N ARG A 85 -10.89 -6.54 5.60
CA ARG A 85 -10.91 -5.19 5.07
C ARG A 85 -10.46 -4.22 6.15
N PHE A 86 -9.59 -3.30 5.80
CA PHE A 86 -9.14 -2.25 6.70
C PHE A 86 -8.90 -0.97 5.93
N ASN A 87 -8.78 0.13 6.65
CA ASN A 87 -8.63 1.44 6.04
C ASN A 87 -7.68 2.32 6.83
N LYS A 88 -7.22 3.37 6.17
CA LYS A 88 -6.52 4.49 6.79
C LYS A 88 -7.08 5.79 6.24
N ALA A 89 -7.27 6.76 7.15
CA ALA A 89 -7.69 8.09 6.78
C ALA A 89 -6.48 9.01 6.77
N TRP A 90 -6.53 10.05 5.95
CA TRP A 90 -5.49 11.08 5.97
C TRP A 90 -6.07 12.42 5.57
N ASP A 91 -5.33 13.47 5.92
CA ASP A 91 -5.67 14.84 5.52
C ASP A 91 -4.44 15.44 4.84
N GLY A 92 -4.61 15.91 3.60
CA GLY A 92 -3.52 16.46 2.80
C GLY A 92 -2.70 15.38 2.11
N LYS A 93 -1.60 15.00 2.72
CA LYS A 93 -0.70 13.97 2.20
C LYS A 93 -0.33 13.01 3.31
N ALA A 94 -0.16 11.75 2.94
CA ALA A 94 0.25 10.73 3.89
C ALA A 94 1.01 9.62 3.20
N VAL A 95 1.75 8.87 4.01
CA VAL A 95 2.42 7.65 3.59
C VAL A 95 2.20 6.62 4.68
N GLY A 96 1.96 5.38 4.27
CA GLY A 96 1.78 4.30 5.21
C GLY A 96 2.33 3.00 4.66
N THR A 97 2.49 2.04 5.56
CA THR A 97 2.95 0.70 5.19
C THR A 97 2.14 -0.32 5.98
N TRP A 98 2.00 -1.50 5.38
CA TRP A 98 1.47 -2.65 6.10
C TRP A 98 2.04 -3.93 5.50
N SER A 99 1.98 -4.99 6.27
CA SER A 99 2.42 -6.30 5.80
C SER A 99 1.61 -7.39 6.47
N GLY A 100 1.62 -8.58 5.86
CA GLY A 100 0.95 -9.74 6.42
C GLY A 100 1.37 -11.02 5.75
N ARG A 101 1.14 -12.13 6.44
CA ARG A 101 1.43 -13.48 5.94
C ARG A 101 0.15 -14.14 5.44
N GLY A 102 0.31 -15.09 4.53
CA GLY A 102 -0.82 -15.86 4.03
C GLY A 102 -1.76 -15.08 3.14
N ILE A 103 -1.31 -13.96 2.61
CA ILE A 103 -2.11 -13.11 1.74
C ILE A 103 -1.96 -13.56 0.30
N LYS A 104 -3.09 -13.83 -0.36
CA LYS A 104 -3.12 -14.29 -1.74
C LYS A 104 -3.60 -13.26 -2.74
N LYS A 105 -4.46 -12.34 -2.31
CA LYS A 105 -5.03 -11.30 -3.17
C LYS A 105 -5.16 -10.02 -2.38
N VAL A 106 -4.91 -8.90 -3.03
CA VAL A 106 -5.09 -7.57 -2.43
C VAL A 106 -5.75 -6.66 -3.44
N TYR A 107 -6.81 -5.99 -2.98
CA TYR A 107 -7.49 -4.94 -3.74
C TYR A 107 -7.44 -3.65 -2.94
N THR A 108 -7.45 -2.53 -3.62
CA THR A 108 -7.49 -1.22 -2.98
C THR A 108 -8.48 -0.31 -3.70
N PHE A 109 -9.06 0.61 -2.96
CA PHE A 109 -9.87 1.70 -3.51
C PHE A 109 -9.76 2.92 -2.60
N THR A 110 -10.14 4.07 -3.13
CA THR A 110 -9.99 5.35 -2.45
C THR A 110 -11.35 6.02 -2.32
N CYS A 111 -11.61 6.58 -1.14
CA CYS A 111 -12.82 7.34 -0.86
C CYS A 111 -12.46 8.75 -0.41
N TRP A 112 -13.42 9.67 -0.46
CA TRP A 112 -13.21 11.07 -0.12
C TRP A 112 -14.38 11.61 0.69
N ALA A 113 -14.04 12.40 1.70
CA ALA A 113 -14.98 13.12 2.57
C ALA A 113 -15.74 12.24 3.55
N GLY A 114 -15.65 10.94 3.44
CA GLY A 114 -16.24 10.01 4.38
C GLY A 114 -15.70 8.63 4.13
N LYS A 115 -15.83 7.76 5.14
CA LYS A 115 -15.22 6.43 5.11
C LYS A 115 -15.65 5.60 3.89
N PHE A 116 -16.90 5.74 3.47
CA PHE A 116 -17.44 5.05 2.31
C PHE A 116 -18.10 5.99 1.32
N ASP A 117 -17.71 7.26 1.35
CA ASP A 117 -18.28 8.26 0.45
C ASP A 117 -17.35 8.49 -0.72
N ASN A 118 -17.95 8.70 -1.89
CA ASN A 118 -17.21 9.04 -3.11
C ASN A 118 -16.10 8.03 -3.40
N CYS A 119 -16.39 6.76 -3.23
CA CYS A 119 -15.41 5.70 -3.46
C CYS A 119 -15.26 5.39 -4.93
N GLY A 120 -14.03 5.30 -5.38
CA GLY A 120 -13.70 4.91 -6.73
C GLY A 120 -13.69 3.40 -6.90
N ARG A 121 -13.24 2.95 -8.06
CA ARG A 121 -13.23 1.53 -8.39
C ARG A 121 -12.13 0.81 -7.63
N LYS A 122 -12.35 -0.48 -7.42
CA LYS A 122 -11.32 -1.35 -6.86
C LYS A 122 -10.26 -1.68 -7.91
N HIS A 123 -9.04 -1.69 -7.45
CA HIS A 123 -7.89 -2.09 -8.26
C HIS A 123 -7.17 -3.24 -7.58
N ARG A 124 -6.84 -4.26 -8.33
CA ARG A 124 -6.05 -5.35 -7.80
C ARG A 124 -4.59 -4.94 -7.78
N ILE A 125 -3.93 -5.10 -6.61
CA ILE A 125 -2.53 -4.70 -6.44
C ILE A 125 -1.63 -5.88 -6.05
N SER A 126 -2.23 -7.02 -5.85
CA SER A 126 -1.45 -8.26 -5.66
C SER A 126 -2.33 -9.49 -5.89
#